data_0ab296fcea2bfc154f8f3d7065e95227
#
_entry.id   0ab296fcea2bfc154f8f3d7065e95227
#
_cell.length_a   1.000
_cell.length_b   1.000
_cell.length_c   1.000
_cell.angle_alpha   90.00
_cell.angle_beta   90.00
_cell.angle_gamma   90.00
#
_symmetry.space_group_name_H-M   'P 1'
#
loop_
_entity.id
_entity.type
_entity.pdbx_description
1 polymer ?
#
loop_
_entity_poly.entity_id
_entity_poly.type
_entity_poly.pdbx_seq_one_letter_code
_entity_poly.pdbx_strand_id
1 'polypeptide(L)'
;MEAVLTQGETLAVLERVVVAPTVGVFRPAPPETVTAEGEIVAKGQELGFIEGPGLRVPVISSFAGFHMGLLAHAGERVREGQPVAWLRSL
;
A
#
# COMPACT_ATOMS: atom_id res chain seq x y z
N MET A 1 13.17 -7.04 -16.95
CA MET A 1 13.16 -6.96 -17.63
C MET A 1 13.25 -6.54 -18.02
N GLU A 2 12.48 -6.53 -18.08
CA GLU A 2 12.27 -6.15 -18.69
C GLU A 2 11.92 -6.02 -19.12
N ALA A 3 11.40 -6.23 -19.21
CA ALA A 3 10.93 -6.19 -19.88
C ALA A 3 10.81 -5.99 -20.54
N VAL A 4 10.60 -6.17 -20.74
CA VAL A 4 10.50 -6.06 -21.63
C VAL A 4 10.44 -5.66 -22.34
N LEU A 5 10.30 -5.80 -22.55
CA LEU A 5 10.29 -5.56 -23.44
C LEU A 5 10.60 -5.16 -24.18
N THR A 6 10.75 -5.45 -24.55
CA THR A 6 11.01 -5.25 -25.33
C THR A 6 11.02 -4.73 -25.82
N GLN A 7 11.14 -4.98 -26.04
CA GLN A 7 10.97 -4.73 -26.22
C GLN A 7 10.69 -4.22 -25.84
N GLY A 8 10.71 -4.16 -25.74
CA GLY A 8 10.37 -3.91 -25.13
C GLY A 8 9.70 -3.63 -24.44
N GLU A 9 9.79 -3.71 -24.77
CA GLU A 9 9.24 -3.40 -24.30
C GLU A 9 8.73 -3.32 -23.35
N THR A 10 8.89 -3.48 -23.45
CA THR A 10 8.22 -3.49 -22.45
C THR A 10 7.77 -2.38 -21.74
N LEU A 11 6.85 -2.28 -21.61
CA LEU A 11 6.30 -1.32 -20.92
C LEU A 11 5.82 -1.75 -19.69
N ALA A 12 6.60 -1.73 -18.73
CA ALA A 12 6.24 -2.25 -17.48
C ALA A 12 5.46 -1.23 -16.72
N VAL A 13 4.25 -1.53 -16.47
CA VAL A 13 3.54 -0.86 -15.41
C VAL A 13 4.00 -1.50 -14.12
N LEU A 14 4.68 -0.75 -13.27
CA LEU A 14 5.19 -1.28 -12.04
C LEU A 14 4.08 -1.34 -11.00
N GLU A 15 3.82 -2.55 -10.55
CA GLU A 15 2.92 -2.79 -9.44
C GLU A 15 3.77 -2.98 -8.20
N ARG A 16 3.44 -2.26 -7.15
CA ARG A 16 4.23 -2.24 -5.93
C ARG A 16 3.31 -2.39 -4.74
N VAL A 17 3.84 -2.98 -3.68
CA VAL A 17 3.06 -3.17 -2.46
C VAL A 17 3.52 -2.21 -1.38
N VAL A 18 2.58 -1.84 -0.53
CA VAL A 18 2.86 -1.14 0.71
C VAL A 18 2.74 -2.18 1.82
N VAL A 19 3.73 -2.24 2.68
CA VAL A 19 3.79 -3.30 3.68
C VAL A 19 3.60 -2.74 5.08
N ALA A 20 3.16 -3.62 5.99
CA ALA A 20 3.01 -3.26 7.39
C ALA A 20 4.38 -2.96 8.01
N PRO A 21 4.54 -1.83 8.69
CA PRO A 21 5.82 -1.49 9.31
C PRO A 21 6.11 -2.27 10.58
N THR A 22 5.10 -2.90 11.15
CA THR A 22 5.25 -3.66 12.39
C THR A 22 4.11 -4.67 12.50
N VAL A 23 4.19 -5.54 13.48
CA VAL A 23 3.13 -6.50 13.79
C VAL A 23 2.00 -5.78 14.53
N GLY A 24 0.77 -6.20 14.29
CA GLY A 24 -0.40 -5.66 14.97
C GLY A 24 -1.65 -5.80 14.14
N VAL A 25 -2.65 -4.98 14.44
CA VAL A 25 -3.93 -5.02 13.77
C VAL A 25 -4.01 -3.87 12.77
N PHE A 26 -4.32 -4.21 11.53
CA PHE A 26 -4.40 -3.21 10.47
C PHE A 26 -5.72 -2.45 10.54
N ARG A 27 -5.62 -1.12 10.52
CA ARG A 27 -6.76 -0.22 10.47
C ARG A 27 -6.59 0.69 9.25
N PRO A 28 -7.31 0.46 8.17
CA PRO A 28 -7.20 1.33 7.00
C PRO A 28 -7.74 2.73 7.30
N ALA A 29 -7.25 3.69 6.55
CA ALA A 29 -7.74 5.06 6.64
C ALA A 29 -9.22 5.10 6.21
N PRO A 30 -9.99 6.08 6.72
CA PRO A 30 -11.40 6.20 6.33
C PRO A 30 -11.57 6.42 4.83
N PRO A 31 -12.73 6.03 4.27
CA PRO A 31 -12.97 6.18 2.83
C PRO A 31 -12.90 7.61 2.30
N GLU A 32 -13.10 8.59 3.15
CA GLU A 32 -12.99 9.99 2.72
C GLU A 32 -11.54 10.43 2.55
N THR A 33 -10.59 9.63 2.97
CA THR A 33 -9.20 9.81 2.63
C THR A 33 -8.90 8.87 1.46
N VAL A 34 -7.68 8.85 0.98
CA VAL A 34 -7.38 8.15 -0.24
C VAL A 34 -7.11 6.68 0.03
N THR A 35 -8.17 5.89 0.09
CA THR A 35 -8.08 4.43 0.18
C THR A 35 -9.00 3.74 -0.82
N ALA A 36 -9.71 4.49 -1.65
CA ALA A 36 -10.57 3.93 -2.68
C ALA A 36 -9.73 3.56 -3.90
N GLU A 37 -10.16 2.51 -4.60
CA GLU A 37 -9.47 2.09 -5.83
C GLU A 37 -9.46 3.21 -6.85
N GLY A 38 -8.35 3.36 -7.54
CA GLY A 38 -8.19 4.38 -8.57
C GLY A 38 -7.76 5.74 -8.06
N GLU A 39 -7.76 5.96 -6.76
CA GLU A 39 -7.32 7.22 -6.18
C GLU A 39 -5.82 7.33 -6.25
N ILE A 40 -5.32 8.56 -6.40
CA ILE A 40 -3.89 8.79 -6.41
C ILE A 40 -3.39 8.88 -4.98
N VAL A 41 -2.34 8.12 -4.71
CA VAL A 41 -1.65 8.12 -3.42
C VAL A 41 -0.35 8.86 -3.61
N ALA A 42 -0.09 9.83 -2.76
CA ALA A 42 1.17 10.57 -2.79
C ALA A 42 2.23 9.85 -1.95
N LYS A 43 3.48 10.05 -2.31
CA LYS A 43 4.59 9.57 -1.48
C LYS A 43 4.47 10.23 -0.10
N GLY A 44 4.56 9.43 0.95
CA GLY A 44 4.42 9.90 2.32
C GLY A 44 3.01 9.89 2.85
N GLN A 45 2.05 9.54 2.03
CA GLN A 45 0.66 9.53 2.45
C GLN A 45 0.37 8.33 3.35
N GLU A 46 -0.39 8.58 4.41
CA GLU A 46 -0.81 7.51 5.32
C GLU A 46 -2.02 6.78 4.73
N LEU A 47 -1.91 5.47 4.65
CA LEU A 47 -2.98 4.60 4.12
C LEU A 47 -3.75 3.91 5.24
N GLY A 48 -3.33 4.08 6.46
CA GLY A 48 -3.91 3.46 7.62
C GLY A 48 -2.86 3.38 8.71
N PHE A 49 -3.10 2.53 9.69
CA PHE A 49 -2.11 2.36 10.76
C PHE A 49 -2.20 0.95 11.31
N ILE A 50 -1.14 0.56 11.98
CA ILE A 50 -1.09 -0.72 12.70
C ILE A 50 -1.27 -0.42 14.18
N GLU A 51 -2.24 -1.08 14.76
CA GLU A 51 -2.60 -0.87 16.15
C GLU A 51 -2.12 -2.02 17.00
N GLY A 52 -1.46 -1.70 18.11
CA GLY A 52 -1.05 -2.67 19.12
C GLY A 52 -1.27 -2.06 20.50
N PRO A 53 -0.95 -2.79 21.58
CA PRO A 53 -1.14 -2.29 22.95
C PRO A 53 -0.31 -1.01 23.16
N GLY A 54 -1.00 0.13 23.34
CA GLY A 54 -0.34 1.41 23.55
C GLY A 54 0.45 1.90 22.35
N LEU A 55 0.15 1.40 21.16
CA LEU A 55 0.97 1.66 19.97
C LEU A 55 0.08 1.91 18.78
N ARG A 56 0.45 2.92 17.99
CA ARG A 56 -0.21 3.24 16.73
C ARG A 56 0.89 3.64 15.75
N VAL A 57 1.13 2.80 14.76
CA VAL A 57 2.21 3.04 13.79
C VAL A 57 1.59 3.26 12.42
N PRO A 58 1.78 4.43 11.79
CA PRO A 58 1.17 4.69 10.49
C PRO A 58 1.77 3.82 9.40
N VAL A 59 0.92 3.44 8.45
CA VAL A 59 1.32 2.75 7.23
C VAL A 59 1.45 3.82 6.17
N ILE A 60 2.68 4.10 5.76
CA ILE A 60 3.01 5.21 4.87
C ILE A 60 3.43 4.65 3.51
N SER A 61 2.90 5.23 2.44
CA SER A 61 3.36 4.87 1.12
C SER A 61 4.73 5.52 0.87
N SER A 62 5.70 4.73 0.44
CA SER A 62 7.03 5.24 0.13
C SER A 62 7.15 5.72 -1.32
N PHE A 63 6.06 5.66 -2.07
CA PHE A 63 6.07 6.05 -3.49
C PHE A 63 4.68 6.54 -3.88
N ALA A 64 4.60 7.27 -4.99
CA ALA A 64 3.34 7.74 -5.54
C ALA A 64 2.78 6.72 -6.52
N GLY A 65 1.47 6.58 -6.55
CA GLY A 65 0.82 5.66 -7.48
C GLY A 65 -0.69 5.70 -7.37
N PHE A 66 -1.33 4.89 -8.20
CA PHE A 66 -2.78 4.69 -8.12
C PHE A 66 -3.07 3.56 -7.14
N HIS A 67 -3.99 3.81 -6.23
CA HIS A 67 -4.41 2.78 -5.27
C HIS A 67 -5.22 1.72 -6.02
N MET A 68 -4.75 0.48 -6.00
CA MET A 68 -5.42 -0.60 -6.73
C MET A 68 -6.25 -1.49 -5.81
N GLY A 69 -5.92 -1.54 -4.54
CA GLY A 69 -6.73 -2.29 -3.59
C GLY A 69 -6.00 -2.57 -2.30
N LEU A 70 -6.78 -2.88 -1.27
CA LEU A 70 -6.24 -3.34 0.00
C LEU A 70 -6.02 -4.84 -0.09
N LEU A 71 -4.91 -5.29 0.48
CA LEU A 71 -4.56 -6.71 0.54
C LEU A 71 -4.80 -7.27 1.93
N ALA A 72 -5.01 -6.39 2.92
CA ALA A 72 -5.38 -6.78 4.26
C ALA A 72 -6.73 -6.16 4.60
N HIS A 73 -7.51 -6.87 5.40
CA HIS A 73 -8.82 -6.40 5.81
C HIS A 73 -8.72 -5.51 7.06
N ALA A 74 -9.70 -4.63 7.22
CA ALA A 74 -9.83 -3.87 8.47
C ALA A 74 -9.93 -4.84 9.64
N GLY A 75 -9.09 -4.64 10.66
CA GLY A 75 -9.08 -5.51 11.82
C GLY A 75 -8.27 -6.78 11.67
N GLU A 76 -7.64 -6.98 10.51
CA GLU A 76 -6.80 -8.16 10.30
C GLU A 76 -5.50 -8.04 11.07
N ARG A 77 -5.06 -9.16 11.65
CA ARG A 77 -3.77 -9.21 12.30
C ARG A 77 -2.69 -9.41 11.24
N VAL A 78 -1.73 -8.52 11.23
CA VAL A 78 -0.68 -8.53 10.21
C VAL A 78 0.69 -8.65 10.86
N ARG A 79 1.66 -9.12 10.09
CA ARG A 79 3.05 -9.20 10.49
C ARG A 79 3.83 -8.05 9.88
N GLU A 80 4.97 -7.74 10.46
CA GLU A 80 5.90 -6.81 9.86
C GLU A 80 6.28 -7.30 8.47
N GLY A 81 6.21 -6.40 7.48
CA GLY A 81 6.54 -6.73 6.10
C GLY A 81 5.40 -7.35 5.31
N GLN A 82 4.27 -7.64 5.94
CA GLN A 82 3.12 -8.20 5.23
C GLN A 82 2.52 -7.13 4.32
N PRO A 83 2.26 -7.45 3.05
CA PRO A 83 1.58 -6.50 2.14
C PRO A 83 0.19 -6.16 2.63
N VAL A 84 -0.14 -4.87 2.68
CA VAL A 84 -1.46 -4.42 3.11
C VAL A 84 -2.21 -3.66 2.04
N ALA A 85 -1.49 -3.14 1.03
CA ALA A 85 -2.11 -2.45 -0.10
C ALA A 85 -1.20 -2.60 -1.30
N TRP A 86 -1.78 -2.43 -2.50
CA TRP A 86 -0.94 -2.42 -3.69
C TRP A 86 -1.32 -1.26 -4.58
N LEU A 87 -0.30 -0.71 -5.23
CA LEU A 87 -0.41 0.47 -6.05
C LEU A 87 0.25 0.21 -7.39
N ARG A 88 -0.27 0.92 -8.39
CA ARG A 88 0.38 0.98 -9.70
C ARG A 88 1.14 2.28 -9.75
N SER A 89 2.45 2.23 -9.90
CA SER A 89 3.26 3.43 -9.84
C SER A 89 2.97 4.36 -11.01
N LEU A 90 3.13 5.63 -10.74
CA LEU A 90 2.95 6.65 -11.77
C LEU A 90 4.13 6.69 -12.73
#